data_b8f560e93a3f6884db8ebc58fad1b3e5
#
_entry.id   b8f560e93a3f6884db8ebc58fad1b3e5
#
_cell.length_a   1.000
_cell.length_b   1.000
_cell.length_c   1.000
_cell.angle_alpha   90.00
_cell.angle_beta   90.00
_cell.angle_gamma   90.00
#
_symmetry.space_group_name_H-M   'P 1'
#
loop_
_entity.id
_entity.type
_entity.pdbx_description
1 polymer ?
#
loop_
_entity_poly.entity_id
_entity_poly.type
_entity_poly.pdbx_seq_one_letter_code
_entity_poly.pdbx_strand_id
1 'polypeptide(L)'
;MSKRNARLRCKSVLGSRPSALAGIALAGITALAAISLMGQEKAQKDTSKDKELSVTVHGPETDAGLIVSARATAKEVGLPIYPGSMPHEDQDKDNDSPAAKLGLWGTSFGFKLVVLKMESKDAPRKVADYYQKALARYGTVLDCTNAARPQQAKDANSEKLTCGDDKPETGGMLFKAGTKEKQHIVGVQPNGVGAVFQLLYIEARGEKKTPA
;
A
#
# COMPACT_ATOMS: atom_id res chain seq x y z
N MET A 1 -44.60 -0.67 -32.13
CA MET A 1 -43.68 -0.74 -33.27
C MET A 1 -42.31 -0.35 -32.77
N SER A 2 -41.25 -1.02 -32.86
CA SER A 2 -40.77 -2.22 -33.49
C SER A 2 -39.53 -2.72 -32.71
N LYS A 3 -39.49 -4.00 -32.45
CA LYS A 3 -38.41 -4.78 -31.85
C LYS A 3 -37.17 -4.74 -32.78
N ARG A 4 -35.96 -4.74 -32.23
CA ARG A 4 -34.87 -5.53 -32.82
C ARG A 4 -33.84 -5.98 -31.75
N ASN A 5 -33.94 -7.30 -31.43
CA ASN A 5 -32.93 -8.07 -30.77
C ASN A 5 -31.74 -8.29 -31.72
N ALA A 6 -30.53 -8.08 -31.24
CA ALA A 6 -29.34 -8.58 -31.90
C ALA A 6 -28.59 -9.50 -30.93
N ARG A 7 -28.78 -10.82 -31.14
CA ARG A 7 -27.93 -11.87 -30.55
C ARG A 7 -26.64 -11.96 -31.34
N LEU A 8 -25.51 -11.77 -30.71
CA LEU A 8 -24.22 -12.16 -31.28
C LEU A 8 -23.76 -13.47 -30.65
N ARG A 9 -23.72 -14.50 -31.49
CA ARG A 9 -23.21 -15.84 -31.21
C ARG A 9 -21.68 -15.80 -31.14
N CYS A 10 -21.14 -16.28 -30.02
CA CYS A 10 -19.77 -16.67 -29.95
C CYS A 10 -19.58 -18.04 -30.63
N LYS A 11 -18.72 -18.09 -31.67
CA LYS A 11 -18.25 -19.32 -32.28
C LYS A 11 -16.99 -19.78 -31.58
N SER A 12 -17.07 -20.97 -30.98
CA SER A 12 -15.94 -21.76 -30.53
C SER A 12 -15.19 -22.30 -31.75
N VAL A 13 -13.89 -22.09 -31.79
CA VAL A 13 -12.97 -22.77 -32.69
C VAL A 13 -12.07 -23.67 -31.86
N LEU A 14 -12.41 -24.95 -31.95
CA LEU A 14 -11.56 -26.07 -31.53
C LEU A 14 -10.53 -26.30 -32.64
N GLY A 15 -9.26 -26.30 -32.32
CA GLY A 15 -8.18 -26.65 -33.24
C GLY A 15 -7.15 -27.52 -32.52
N SER A 16 -7.23 -28.81 -32.83
CA SER A 16 -6.37 -29.90 -32.31
C SER A 16 -5.08 -30.08 -33.08
N ARG A 17 -4.05 -30.59 -32.33
CA ARG A 17 -3.07 -31.61 -32.70
C ARG A 17 -1.74 -31.19 -33.37
N PRO A 18 -0.79 -32.18 -33.43
CA PRO A 18 0.04 -32.77 -32.37
C PRO A 18 1.51 -33.02 -32.79
N SER A 19 2.27 -33.61 -31.87
CA SER A 19 3.39 -34.54 -32.10
C SER A 19 4.73 -34.05 -32.69
N ALA A 20 5.79 -34.34 -32.03
CA ALA A 20 6.83 -35.35 -32.27
C ALA A 20 8.05 -35.04 -31.39
N LEU A 21 8.39 -35.94 -30.50
CA LEU A 21 9.50 -36.87 -30.51
C LEU A 21 10.80 -36.33 -31.16
N ALA A 22 11.82 -36.12 -30.36
CA ALA A 22 13.17 -36.61 -30.59
C ALA A 22 14.00 -36.38 -29.34
N GLY A 23 14.42 -37.47 -28.74
CA GLY A 23 15.43 -37.49 -27.71
C GLY A 23 16.81 -37.37 -28.35
N ILE A 24 17.72 -36.77 -27.61
CA ILE A 24 19.18 -37.01 -27.75
C ILE A 24 19.73 -37.03 -26.33
N ALA A 25 20.17 -38.21 -25.95
CA ALA A 25 21.11 -38.41 -24.86
C ALA A 25 22.53 -38.14 -25.39
N LEU A 26 23.39 -37.60 -24.55
CA LEU A 26 24.81 -37.83 -24.39
C LEU A 26 25.36 -36.76 -23.43
N ALA A 27 25.68 -37.18 -22.21
CA ALA A 27 27.00 -37.62 -21.79
C ALA A 27 28.07 -36.52 -21.74
N GLY A 28 28.45 -36.22 -20.51
CA GLY A 28 29.83 -35.98 -20.15
C GLY A 28 30.27 -34.53 -20.22
N ILE A 29 30.57 -33.99 -19.08
CA ILE A 29 31.94 -33.55 -18.75
C ILE A 29 31.90 -32.99 -17.32
N THR A 30 32.59 -33.71 -16.46
CA THR A 30 33.06 -33.22 -15.15
C THR A 30 34.06 -32.09 -15.37
N ALA A 31 33.81 -30.96 -14.78
CA ALA A 31 34.85 -29.99 -14.50
C ALA A 31 34.58 -29.34 -13.13
N LEU A 32 35.40 -29.72 -12.19
CA LEU A 32 35.60 -29.05 -10.93
C LEU A 32 35.92 -27.59 -11.18
N ALA A 33 35.19 -26.74 -10.50
CA ALA A 33 35.71 -25.45 -10.04
C ALA A 33 35.13 -25.18 -8.65
N ALA A 34 35.94 -25.50 -7.67
CA ALA A 34 35.75 -25.00 -6.32
C ALA A 34 35.93 -23.49 -6.34
N ILE A 35 34.84 -22.75 -6.20
CA ILE A 35 34.87 -21.38 -5.77
C ILE A 35 34.17 -21.35 -4.42
N SER A 36 34.99 -21.54 -3.40
CA SER A 36 34.64 -21.16 -2.05
C SER A 36 34.55 -19.64 -2.00
N LEU A 37 33.37 -19.11 -2.13
CA LEU A 37 33.14 -17.73 -1.74
C LEU A 37 32.34 -17.73 -0.44
N MET A 38 33.05 -17.37 0.58
CA MET A 38 32.54 -16.90 1.85
C MET A 38 31.54 -15.76 1.59
N GLY A 39 30.31 -16.03 1.85
CA GLY A 39 29.21 -15.10 1.81
C GLY A 39 27.97 -15.88 2.16
N GLN A 40 27.85 -16.35 3.40
CA GLN A 40 26.61 -16.92 3.89
C GLN A 40 25.61 -15.77 4.06
N GLU A 41 24.97 -15.48 2.98
CA GLU A 41 23.74 -14.68 2.99
C GLU A 41 22.66 -15.50 3.70
N LYS A 42 22.53 -15.30 5.00
CA LYS A 42 21.41 -15.84 5.77
C LYS A 42 20.17 -15.04 5.41
N ALA A 43 19.52 -15.40 4.34
CA ALA A 43 18.12 -15.05 4.14
C ALA A 43 17.29 -15.83 5.14
N GLN A 44 17.03 -15.26 6.30
CA GLN A 44 16.15 -15.84 7.30
C GLN A 44 14.71 -15.58 6.86
N LYS A 45 14.14 -16.56 6.16
CA LYS A 45 12.72 -16.59 5.81
C LYS A 45 11.96 -17.09 7.02
N ASP A 46 11.53 -16.18 7.86
CA ASP A 46 10.62 -16.49 8.94
C ASP A 46 9.19 -16.58 8.38
N THR A 47 8.78 -17.82 8.12
CA THR A 47 7.43 -18.10 7.63
C THR A 47 6.58 -18.47 8.84
N SER A 48 6.21 -17.48 9.65
CA SER A 48 5.18 -17.69 10.66
C SER A 48 3.81 -17.76 9.98
N LYS A 49 2.89 -18.50 10.58
CA LYS A 49 1.49 -18.72 10.12
C LYS A 49 0.65 -17.43 9.93
N ASP A 50 1.24 -16.32 10.14
CA ASP A 50 0.65 -14.99 10.16
C ASP A 50 1.24 -14.18 9.01
N LYS A 51 0.77 -14.29 7.81
CA LYS A 51 0.95 -13.43 6.61
C LYS A 51 1.94 -12.22 6.76
N GLU A 52 3.07 -12.43 7.43
CA GLU A 52 4.15 -11.45 7.52
C GLU A 52 5.40 -12.01 6.81
N LEU A 53 5.93 -11.26 5.87
CA LEU A 53 7.18 -11.54 5.20
C LEU A 53 8.20 -10.50 5.65
N SER A 54 9.32 -10.97 6.21
CA SER A 54 10.45 -10.12 6.56
C SER A 54 11.71 -10.65 5.89
N VAL A 55 12.44 -9.77 5.21
CA VAL A 55 13.73 -10.06 4.59
C VAL A 55 14.70 -8.98 5.04
N THR A 56 15.84 -9.38 5.58
CA THR A 56 16.91 -8.47 5.98
C THR A 56 18.22 -8.94 5.36
N VAL A 57 18.96 -8.01 4.79
CA VAL A 57 20.28 -8.23 4.21
C VAL A 57 21.28 -7.42 5.01
N HIS A 58 22.31 -8.09 5.52
CA HIS A 58 23.41 -7.49 6.26
C HIS A 58 24.68 -7.59 5.43
N GLY A 59 25.29 -6.47 5.11
CA GLY A 59 26.59 -6.38 4.43
C GLY A 59 27.58 -5.55 5.25
N PRO A 60 28.89 -5.57 4.90
CA PRO A 60 29.90 -4.85 5.66
C PRO A 60 29.72 -3.32 5.69
N GLU A 61 28.98 -2.77 4.74
CA GLU A 61 28.67 -1.33 4.66
C GLU A 61 27.19 -1.03 4.41
N THR A 62 26.33 -2.07 4.35
CA THR A 62 24.93 -1.87 3.95
C THR A 62 24.00 -2.77 4.75
N ASP A 63 23.18 -2.16 5.57
CA ASP A 63 22.03 -2.82 6.17
C ASP A 63 20.76 -2.40 5.43
N ALA A 64 20.02 -3.36 4.89
CA ALA A 64 18.75 -3.11 4.25
C ALA A 64 17.73 -4.19 4.61
N GLY A 65 16.46 -3.81 4.65
CA GLY A 65 15.42 -4.77 4.94
C GLY A 65 14.07 -4.36 4.38
N LEU A 66 13.22 -5.38 4.23
CA LEU A 66 11.84 -5.28 3.78
C LEU A 66 10.95 -6.04 4.77
N ILE A 67 9.85 -5.42 5.18
CA ILE A 67 8.75 -6.06 5.89
C ILE A 67 7.47 -5.84 5.10
N VAL A 68 6.73 -6.90 4.87
CA VAL A 68 5.37 -6.86 4.34
C VAL A 68 4.47 -7.65 5.28
N SER A 69 3.39 -7.07 5.76
CA SER A 69 2.47 -7.70 6.69
C SER A 69 1.03 -7.32 6.35
N ALA A 70 0.12 -8.28 6.47
CA ALA A 70 -1.32 -8.06 6.41
C ALA A 70 -1.89 -7.61 7.78
N ARG A 71 -1.04 -7.23 8.73
CA ARG A 71 -1.42 -6.74 10.05
C ARG A 71 -0.92 -5.33 10.28
N ALA A 72 -1.79 -4.51 10.83
CA ALA A 72 -1.46 -3.18 11.29
C ALA A 72 -2.33 -2.84 12.51
N THR A 73 -1.87 -1.93 13.34
CA THR A 73 -2.55 -1.50 14.54
C THR A 73 -2.81 0.01 14.53
N ALA A 74 -3.79 0.44 15.31
CA ALA A 74 -4.05 1.86 15.53
C ALA A 74 -2.81 2.62 16.05
N LYS A 75 -1.99 1.96 16.89
CA LYS A 75 -0.74 2.52 17.41
C LYS A 75 0.28 2.79 16.30
N GLU A 76 0.37 1.89 15.31
CA GLU A 76 1.29 2.03 14.18
C GLU A 76 0.86 3.10 13.20
N VAL A 77 -0.46 3.26 12.97
CA VAL A 77 -1.03 4.38 12.19
C VAL A 77 -0.95 5.69 12.98
N GLY A 78 -0.94 5.62 14.30
CA GLY A 78 -0.91 6.80 15.16
C GLY A 78 -2.25 7.51 15.30
N LEU A 79 -3.35 6.98 14.78
CA LEU A 79 -4.69 7.53 14.89
C LEU A 79 -5.58 6.64 15.77
N PRO A 80 -6.51 7.21 16.54
CA PRO A 80 -7.45 6.43 17.35
C PRO A 80 -8.42 5.67 16.43
N ILE A 81 -8.88 4.50 16.89
CA ILE A 81 -9.98 3.80 16.22
C ILE A 81 -11.28 4.55 16.49
N TYR A 82 -12.09 4.73 15.45
CA TYR A 82 -13.42 5.34 15.59
C TYR A 82 -14.32 4.46 16.46
N PRO A 83 -15.00 5.01 17.48
CA PRO A 83 -15.84 4.20 18.36
C PRO A 83 -16.90 3.40 17.60
N GLY A 84 -16.98 2.10 17.88
CA GLY A 84 -17.94 1.20 17.25
C GLY A 84 -17.64 0.82 15.80
N SER A 85 -16.48 1.19 15.27
CA SER A 85 -16.05 0.71 13.95
C SER A 85 -15.49 -0.70 14.01
N MET A 86 -15.54 -1.38 12.86
CA MET A 86 -15.02 -2.73 12.66
C MET A 86 -14.05 -2.75 11.47
N PRO A 87 -13.12 -3.71 11.40
CA PRO A 87 -12.34 -3.93 10.18
C PRO A 87 -13.26 -4.16 8.98
N HIS A 88 -12.92 -3.58 7.83
CA HIS A 88 -13.66 -3.74 6.59
C HIS A 88 -12.86 -4.56 5.59
N GLU A 89 -13.48 -5.63 5.08
CA GLU A 89 -12.95 -6.50 4.02
C GLU A 89 -13.84 -6.37 2.79
N ASP A 90 -13.23 -6.09 1.62
CA ASP A 90 -13.98 -6.08 0.35
C ASP A 90 -14.30 -7.52 -0.04
N GLN A 91 -15.57 -7.87 -0.05
CA GLN A 91 -16.05 -9.23 -0.35
C GLN A 91 -15.73 -9.69 -1.78
N ASP A 92 -15.42 -8.77 -2.68
CA ASP A 92 -15.18 -9.05 -4.10
C ASP A 92 -13.69 -9.26 -4.45
N LYS A 93 -12.79 -9.27 -3.47
CA LYS A 93 -11.34 -9.40 -3.69
C LYS A 93 -10.75 -10.55 -2.87
N ASP A 94 -10.30 -11.57 -3.54
CA ASP A 94 -9.74 -12.81 -2.94
C ASP A 94 -8.53 -12.63 -2.02
N ASN A 95 -8.01 -11.44 -1.82
CA ASN A 95 -6.88 -11.15 -0.94
C ASN A 95 -6.97 -9.76 -0.29
N ASP A 96 -8.17 -9.19 -0.16
CA ASP A 96 -8.31 -7.93 0.56
C ASP A 96 -8.09 -8.16 2.05
N SER A 97 -7.17 -7.41 2.61
CA SER A 97 -6.90 -7.41 4.05
C SER A 97 -7.32 -6.07 4.62
N PRO A 98 -8.04 -6.06 5.77
CA PRO A 98 -8.41 -4.82 6.42
C PRO A 98 -7.20 -4.05 6.97
N ALA A 99 -6.01 -4.65 6.90
CA ALA A 99 -4.78 -4.04 7.38
C ALA A 99 -3.59 -4.42 6.50
N ALA A 100 -2.72 -3.45 6.24
CA ALA A 100 -1.47 -3.68 5.52
C ALA A 100 -0.34 -2.84 6.13
N LYS A 101 0.86 -3.42 6.16
CA LYS A 101 2.08 -2.75 6.57
C LYS A 101 3.20 -3.09 5.60
N LEU A 102 3.87 -2.07 5.11
CA LEU A 102 5.07 -2.16 4.30
C LEU A 102 6.17 -1.33 4.97
N GLY A 103 7.31 -1.94 5.20
CA GLY A 103 8.51 -1.27 5.66
C GLY A 103 9.67 -1.60 4.74
N LEU A 104 10.40 -0.60 4.30
CA LEU A 104 11.62 -0.72 3.54
C LEU A 104 12.65 0.21 4.16
N TRP A 105 13.84 -0.29 4.46
CA TRP A 105 14.90 0.54 5.01
C TRP A 105 16.27 0.14 4.45
N GLY A 106 17.15 1.09 4.45
CA GLY A 106 18.55 0.95 4.13
C GLY A 106 19.36 1.97 4.92
N THR A 107 20.68 1.98 4.70
CA THR A 107 21.60 2.85 5.43
C THR A 107 21.23 4.34 5.31
N SER A 108 20.82 4.79 4.13
CA SER A 108 20.54 6.20 3.84
C SER A 108 19.08 6.50 3.53
N PHE A 109 18.21 5.52 3.49
CA PHE A 109 16.78 5.69 3.20
C PHE A 109 15.90 4.88 4.12
N GLY A 110 14.63 5.23 4.16
CA GLY A 110 13.59 4.45 4.85
C GLY A 110 12.22 4.83 4.32
N PHE A 111 11.37 3.85 4.18
CA PHE A 111 9.96 4.03 3.84
C PHE A 111 9.10 3.13 4.73
N LYS A 112 8.03 3.68 5.26
CA LYS A 112 7.03 2.92 6.02
C LYS A 112 5.64 3.35 5.57
N LEU A 113 4.81 2.38 5.25
CA LEU A 113 3.40 2.55 4.97
C LEU A 113 2.62 1.64 5.91
N VAL A 114 1.62 2.20 6.57
CA VAL A 114 0.66 1.44 7.38
C VAL A 114 -0.73 1.84 6.96
N VAL A 115 -1.59 0.87 6.72
CA VAL A 115 -2.98 1.08 6.28
C VAL A 115 -3.89 0.27 7.17
N LEU A 116 -4.97 0.89 7.63
CA LEU A 116 -6.12 0.23 8.26
C LEU A 116 -7.39 0.63 7.51
N LYS A 117 -8.16 -0.36 7.10
CA LYS A 117 -9.46 -0.19 6.45
C LYS A 117 -10.56 -0.59 7.42
N MET A 118 -11.46 0.30 7.67
CA MET A 118 -12.47 0.18 8.72
C MET A 118 -13.84 0.56 8.16
N GLU A 119 -14.89 0.10 8.83
CA GLU A 119 -16.26 0.51 8.53
C GLU A 119 -17.01 0.95 9.80
N SER A 120 -18.00 1.79 9.62
CA SER A 120 -18.91 2.26 10.67
C SER A 120 -20.32 2.40 10.13
N LYS A 121 -21.30 2.20 11.00
CA LYS A 121 -22.72 2.49 10.72
C LYS A 121 -23.05 3.97 10.77
N ASP A 122 -22.15 4.79 11.31
CA ASP A 122 -22.33 6.24 11.39
C ASP A 122 -22.15 6.89 10.00
N ALA A 123 -22.86 8.00 9.80
CA ALA A 123 -22.78 8.77 8.57
C ALA A 123 -21.34 9.22 8.26
N PRO A 124 -20.91 9.24 6.97
CA PRO A 124 -19.54 9.58 6.56
C PRO A 124 -19.05 10.90 7.16
N ARG A 125 -19.92 11.91 7.23
CA ARG A 125 -19.57 13.21 7.78
C ARG A 125 -19.19 13.16 9.27
N LYS A 126 -19.88 12.35 10.05
CA LYS A 126 -19.59 12.18 11.48
C LYS A 126 -18.21 11.53 11.70
N VAL A 127 -17.87 10.53 10.87
CA VAL A 127 -16.55 9.89 10.88
C VAL A 127 -15.47 10.89 10.46
N ALA A 128 -15.72 11.66 9.40
CA ALA A 128 -14.81 12.70 8.92
C ALA A 128 -14.52 13.76 9.97
N ASP A 129 -15.54 14.29 10.63
CA ASP A 129 -15.40 15.32 11.68
C ASP A 129 -14.60 14.81 12.89
N TYR A 130 -14.75 13.53 13.23
CA TYR A 130 -13.94 12.89 14.28
C TYR A 130 -12.47 12.85 13.90
N TYR A 131 -12.14 12.42 12.67
CA TYR A 131 -10.76 12.31 12.24
C TYR A 131 -10.11 13.65 11.92
N GLN A 132 -10.85 14.66 11.48
CA GLN A 132 -10.29 16.02 11.38
C GLN A 132 -9.76 16.49 12.75
N LYS A 133 -10.51 16.25 13.82
CA LYS A 133 -10.06 16.58 15.19
C LYS A 133 -8.87 15.74 15.63
N ALA A 134 -8.88 14.42 15.30
CA ALA A 134 -7.78 13.53 15.64
C ALA A 134 -6.48 13.90 14.89
N LEU A 135 -6.57 14.33 13.63
CA LEU A 135 -5.45 14.75 12.80
C LEU A 135 -4.83 16.06 13.27
N ALA A 136 -5.59 16.97 13.91
CA ALA A 136 -5.11 18.28 14.34
C ALA A 136 -3.90 18.21 15.29
N ARG A 137 -3.69 17.09 15.98
CA ARG A 137 -2.49 16.87 16.82
C ARG A 137 -1.18 16.73 16.04
N TYR A 138 -1.27 16.49 14.73
CA TYR A 138 -0.10 16.38 13.85
C TYR A 138 0.20 17.66 13.07
N GLY A 139 -0.54 18.74 13.34
CA GLY A 139 -0.39 20.04 12.71
C GLY A 139 -1.61 20.49 11.94
N THR A 140 -1.42 21.36 10.96
CA THR A 140 -2.51 21.86 10.12
C THR A 140 -3.13 20.72 9.33
N VAL A 141 -4.45 20.56 9.48
CA VAL A 141 -5.22 19.57 8.71
C VAL A 141 -5.55 20.18 7.35
N LEU A 142 -5.14 19.48 6.30
CA LEU A 142 -5.48 19.80 4.91
C LEU A 142 -6.74 19.04 4.53
N ASP A 143 -7.75 19.75 4.05
CA ASP A 143 -8.93 19.16 3.42
C ASP A 143 -8.68 19.03 1.91
N CYS A 144 -8.43 17.81 1.46
CA CYS A 144 -8.16 17.46 0.07
C CYS A 144 -9.42 16.94 -0.65
N THR A 145 -10.59 17.08 -0.05
CA THR A 145 -11.87 16.59 -0.61
C THR A 145 -12.21 17.23 -1.95
N ASN A 146 -11.96 18.53 -2.09
CA ASN A 146 -12.23 19.28 -3.31
C ASN A 146 -10.91 19.66 -3.99
N ALA A 147 -10.38 18.76 -4.80
CA ALA A 147 -9.15 18.97 -5.57
C ALA A 147 -9.21 20.10 -6.63
N ALA A 148 -10.33 20.82 -6.74
CA ALA A 148 -10.48 21.98 -7.64
C ALA A 148 -9.59 23.18 -7.27
N ARG A 149 -8.89 23.12 -6.13
CA ARG A 149 -7.82 24.06 -5.78
C ARG A 149 -6.56 23.25 -5.50
N PRO A 150 -5.71 23.01 -6.52
CA PRO A 150 -4.35 22.59 -6.22
C PRO A 150 -3.78 23.69 -5.33
N GLN A 151 -3.66 23.42 -4.06
CA GLN A 151 -2.75 24.19 -3.21
C GLN A 151 -1.35 23.77 -3.66
N GLN A 152 -0.97 24.27 -4.83
CA GLN A 152 0.38 24.16 -5.33
C GLN A 152 1.26 24.78 -4.25
N ALA A 153 2.12 23.95 -3.67
CA ALA A 153 3.31 24.50 -3.06
C ALA A 153 3.99 25.30 -4.16
N LYS A 154 3.97 26.63 -4.06
CA LYS A 154 4.58 27.54 -5.03
C LYS A 154 6.06 27.25 -5.25
N ASP A 155 6.63 26.44 -4.37
CA ASP A 155 8.03 26.01 -4.40
C ASP A 155 8.06 24.48 -4.28
N ALA A 156 8.62 23.81 -5.27
CA ALA A 156 8.87 22.36 -5.24
C ALA A 156 9.76 21.96 -4.04
N ASN A 157 10.52 22.90 -3.48
CA ASN A 157 11.36 22.77 -2.28
C ASN A 157 10.63 23.05 -0.96
N SER A 158 9.36 23.45 -0.98
CA SER A 158 8.62 23.65 0.26
C SER A 158 8.51 22.33 1.04
N GLU A 159 8.93 22.30 2.28
CA GLU A 159 8.73 21.15 3.19
C GLU A 159 7.28 20.99 3.67
N LYS A 160 6.41 21.91 3.28
CA LYS A 160 5.01 21.88 3.65
C LYS A 160 4.27 20.74 2.94
N LEU A 161 3.48 20.02 3.71
CA LEU A 161 2.54 19.04 3.19
C LEU A 161 1.50 19.76 2.32
N THR A 162 1.12 19.14 1.19
CA THR A 162 0.07 19.61 0.30
C THR A 162 -0.84 18.46 -0.11
N CYS A 163 -2.00 18.75 -0.66
CA CYS A 163 -2.84 17.70 -1.24
C CYS A 163 -2.21 17.10 -2.50
N GLY A 164 -1.40 17.87 -3.24
CA GLY A 164 -0.88 17.39 -4.53
C GLY A 164 -2.01 17.01 -5.47
N ASP A 165 -1.87 15.85 -6.11
CA ASP A 165 -2.87 15.25 -6.99
C ASP A 165 -3.81 14.29 -6.25
N ASP A 166 -3.67 14.16 -4.93
CA ASP A 166 -4.51 13.28 -4.13
C ASP A 166 -5.91 13.83 -4.03
N LYS A 167 -6.86 12.99 -4.38
CA LYS A 167 -8.29 13.26 -4.33
C LYS A 167 -9.03 12.01 -3.91
N PRO A 168 -10.14 12.15 -3.19
CA PRO A 168 -10.99 11.00 -2.88
C PRO A 168 -11.72 10.53 -4.14
N GLU A 169 -12.26 9.32 -4.07
CA GLU A 169 -13.28 8.88 -5.01
C GLU A 169 -14.54 9.73 -4.90
N THR A 170 -15.40 9.65 -5.90
CA THR A 170 -16.64 10.45 -5.97
C THR A 170 -17.49 10.28 -4.71
N GLY A 171 -17.82 11.39 -4.06
CA GLY A 171 -18.58 11.43 -2.83
C GLY A 171 -17.77 11.18 -1.55
N GLY A 172 -16.50 10.87 -1.68
CA GLY A 172 -15.60 10.68 -0.54
C GLY A 172 -15.00 11.98 0.00
N MET A 173 -14.35 11.87 1.13
CA MET A 173 -13.60 12.95 1.80
C MET A 173 -12.18 12.49 2.06
N LEU A 174 -11.21 13.42 1.96
CA LEU A 174 -9.80 13.13 2.16
C LEU A 174 -9.14 14.22 2.99
N PHE A 175 -8.46 13.81 4.05
CA PHE A 175 -7.77 14.71 4.96
C PHE A 175 -6.34 14.26 5.17
N LYS A 176 -5.42 15.21 5.29
CA LYS A 176 -4.00 14.96 5.56
C LYS A 176 -3.49 15.87 6.67
N ALA A 177 -2.56 15.37 7.47
CA ALA A 177 -1.81 16.17 8.43
C ALA A 177 -0.39 15.62 8.61
N GLY A 178 0.54 16.47 9.07
CA GLY A 178 1.93 16.12 9.27
C GLY A 178 2.90 16.92 8.39
N THR A 179 3.98 16.28 7.98
CA THR A 179 5.01 16.81 7.09
C THR A 179 5.11 15.97 5.81
N LYS A 180 5.91 16.40 4.83
CA LYS A 180 6.18 15.58 3.62
C LYS A 180 6.76 14.21 3.95
N GLU A 181 7.57 14.13 5.01
CA GLU A 181 8.24 12.91 5.42
C GLU A 181 7.38 12.02 6.32
N LYS A 182 6.44 12.60 7.06
CA LYS A 182 5.56 11.90 8.01
C LYS A 182 4.13 12.38 7.85
N GLN A 183 3.32 11.57 7.21
CA GLN A 183 1.95 11.92 6.86
C GLN A 183 0.97 10.99 7.53
N HIS A 184 -0.08 11.58 8.09
CA HIS A 184 -1.29 10.87 8.49
C HIS A 184 -2.39 11.27 7.52
N ILE A 185 -3.02 10.28 6.90
CA ILE A 185 -4.03 10.48 5.87
C ILE A 185 -5.28 9.72 6.28
N VAL A 186 -6.43 10.33 6.10
CA VAL A 186 -7.72 9.70 6.34
C VAL A 186 -8.61 9.91 5.13
N GLY A 187 -9.00 8.80 4.50
CA GLY A 187 -10.01 8.76 3.44
C GLY A 187 -11.32 8.23 4.02
N VAL A 188 -12.45 8.87 3.75
CA VAL A 188 -13.79 8.43 4.18
C VAL A 188 -14.68 8.35 2.95
N GLN A 189 -15.32 7.19 2.76
CA GLN A 189 -16.24 6.91 1.66
C GLN A 189 -17.62 6.58 2.19
N PRO A 190 -18.70 7.04 1.54
CA PRO A 190 -20.05 6.55 1.83
C PRO A 190 -20.16 5.05 1.54
N ASN A 191 -20.81 4.32 2.44
CA ASN A 191 -21.16 2.91 2.27
C ASN A 191 -22.62 2.68 2.73
N GLY A 192 -23.55 2.81 1.79
CA GLY A 192 -24.96 2.86 2.12
C GLY A 192 -25.30 4.01 3.07
N VAL A 193 -25.83 3.68 4.24
CA VAL A 193 -26.13 4.68 5.32
C VAL A 193 -24.93 4.95 6.20
N GLY A 194 -23.90 4.11 6.14
CA GLY A 194 -22.68 4.20 6.92
C GLY A 194 -21.48 4.71 6.12
N ALA A 195 -20.30 4.42 6.62
CA ALA A 195 -19.03 4.80 6.01
C ALA A 195 -18.02 3.67 6.04
N VAL A 196 -17.24 3.53 4.96
CA VAL A 196 -15.95 2.86 4.93
C VAL A 196 -14.86 3.93 4.99
N PHE A 197 -13.82 3.71 5.76
CA PHE A 197 -12.75 4.68 5.87
C PHE A 197 -11.39 3.99 6.02
N GLN A 198 -10.37 4.68 5.56
CA GLN A 198 -8.98 4.21 5.58
C GLN A 198 -8.13 5.18 6.41
N LEU A 199 -7.33 4.61 7.29
CA LEU A 199 -6.34 5.32 8.08
C LEU A 199 -4.97 4.94 7.55
N LEU A 200 -4.19 5.92 7.12
CA LEU A 200 -2.87 5.68 6.56
C LEU A 200 -1.82 6.47 7.35
N TYR A 201 -0.69 5.83 7.55
CA TYR A 201 0.55 6.47 7.98
C TYR A 201 1.64 6.21 6.95
N ILE A 202 2.26 7.27 6.50
CA ILE A 202 3.40 7.21 5.58
C ILE A 202 4.57 7.91 6.25
N GLU A 203 5.72 7.24 6.29
CA GLU A 203 6.99 7.82 6.69
C GLU A 203 8.02 7.52 5.61
N ALA A 204 8.68 8.56 5.13
CA ALA A 204 9.76 8.47 4.16
C ALA A 204 10.97 9.23 4.69
N ARG A 205 12.14 8.58 4.69
CA ARG A 205 13.44 9.20 4.95
C ARG A 205 14.28 9.05 3.70
N GLY A 206 14.83 10.15 3.22
CA GLY A 206 15.83 10.16 2.15
C GLY A 206 17.12 10.79 2.66
N GLU A 207 18.20 10.68 1.91
CA GLU A 207 19.39 11.46 2.17
C GLU A 207 19.04 12.94 2.15
N LYS A 208 19.35 13.63 3.24
CA LYS A 208 19.36 15.10 3.21
C LYS A 208 20.48 15.48 2.25
N LYS A 209 20.14 16.00 1.07
CA LYS A 209 21.12 16.70 0.24
C LYS A 209 21.68 17.83 1.08
N THR A 210 22.93 17.67 1.54
CA THR A 210 23.68 18.79 2.11
C THR A 210 23.80 19.83 1.00
N PRO A 211 23.32 21.06 1.19
CA PRO A 211 23.57 22.11 0.21
C PRO A 211 25.08 22.31 0.10
N ALA A 212 25.57 22.29 -1.15
CA ALA A 212 26.96 22.57 -1.48
C ALA A 212 27.30 24.05 -1.22
#